data_2e25bef64240e1daf9ec11b7c056fd1b
#
_entry.id   2e25bef64240e1daf9ec11b7c056fd1b
#
_cell.length_a   1.000
_cell.length_b   1.000
_cell.length_c   1.000
_cell.angle_alpha   90.00
_cell.angle_beta   90.00
_cell.angle_gamma   90.00
#
_symmetry.space_group_name_H-M   'P 1'
#
loop_
_entity.id
_entity.type
_entity.pdbx_description
1 polymer ?
#
loop_
_entity_poly.entity_id
_entity_poly.type
_entity_poly.pdbx_seq_one_letter_code
_entity_poly.pdbx_strand_id
1 'polypeptide(L)'
;MHICKVVKQGFKPKTGYLAAAAAFLGTFSFFQFAYPYHLARREQLNLFLFDGDYIAGTYRGTGWLARFAADFLEQFFHLPVVAPLIMALILTAVGYVAYRICRHFMGHWPSLAVGALFFVWSFLRETGNVCQTRYTLVVLGFLSLLLLALRFPKAWHRATAAVLLLAAGAWALGSPYHPEYGKLWNVPKPDYERMIGLDVETARENWDRVLKLSEKDLYMEEASYCYNLAHAMKGNLGETLLNHSQNHHFTLLFPVSSERALFSNTLAGEAWFQLGDLTVAEQSAITSLQASPRHTGVRFLVRLARVNLVTGEDAAARKYLDILSKTLFYGKWARSMMPGRQDEAVRKQLAEARAKLIRKDFVHDSAEPRSVLHALLEADPGNRAAREYLLCFDLMGYDLEAFMEDYLPEMPKGHIYQEAVLIWLSQHGRLNPEEVTRHGVELSEVDRMGRFGRNPNAFQNTYWYYYLKAMEARQ
;
A
#
# COMPACT_ATOMS: atom_id res chain seq x y z
N MET A 1 48.27 -43.97 17.41
CA MET A 1 48.12 -42.49 17.21
C MET A 1 48.01 -42.12 15.74
N HIS A 2 47.40 -42.98 14.89
CA HIS A 2 47.26 -42.76 13.43
C HIS A 2 45.84 -42.75 12.86
N ILE A 3 44.83 -43.06 13.68
CA ILE A 3 43.41 -43.17 13.22
C ILE A 3 42.67 -41.82 13.30
N CYS A 4 43.21 -40.81 14.01
CA CYS A 4 42.52 -39.52 14.21
C CYS A 4 42.79 -38.47 13.10
N LYS A 5 43.58 -38.76 12.08
CA LYS A 5 43.94 -37.84 10.98
C LYS A 5 43.10 -37.99 9.70
N VAL A 6 42.39 -39.09 9.52
CA VAL A 6 41.69 -39.41 8.26
C VAL A 6 40.25 -38.83 8.19
N VAL A 7 39.62 -38.45 9.32
CA VAL A 7 38.24 -37.90 9.32
C VAL A 7 38.19 -36.40 8.99
N LYS A 8 39.33 -35.72 8.80
CA LYS A 8 39.38 -34.26 8.58
C LYS A 8 39.34 -33.79 7.12
N GLN A 9 39.21 -34.63 6.12
CA GLN A 9 39.39 -34.24 4.71
C GLN A 9 38.19 -34.38 3.77
N GLY A 10 36.99 -34.54 4.19
CA GLY A 10 35.93 -35.00 3.26
C GLY A 10 34.75 -34.13 2.93
N PHE A 11 34.45 -32.95 3.57
CA PHE A 11 33.17 -32.29 3.31
C PHE A 11 33.16 -30.77 3.46
N LYS A 12 34.11 -30.01 2.97
CA LYS A 12 34.35 -28.67 3.53
C LYS A 12 34.03 -27.40 2.74
N PRO A 13 34.07 -27.29 1.42
CA PRO A 13 33.61 -26.08 0.73
C PRO A 13 32.19 -26.18 0.25
N LYS A 14 31.66 -27.37 -0.07
CA LYS A 14 30.36 -27.54 -0.71
C LYS A 14 29.18 -27.17 0.19
N THR A 15 29.24 -27.46 1.50
CA THR A 15 28.11 -27.18 2.42
C THR A 15 27.83 -25.70 2.66
N GLY A 16 28.86 -24.83 2.67
CA GLY A 16 28.71 -23.40 2.76
C GLY A 16 28.00 -22.79 1.53
N TYR A 17 28.37 -23.29 0.34
CA TYR A 17 27.70 -22.86 -0.89
C TYR A 17 26.28 -23.41 -1.01
N LEU A 18 26.01 -24.63 -0.56
CA LEU A 18 24.67 -25.20 -0.53
C LEU A 18 23.78 -24.45 0.43
N ALA A 19 24.26 -24.07 1.62
CA ALA A 19 23.52 -23.24 2.55
C ALA A 19 23.22 -21.86 1.98
N ALA A 20 24.17 -21.22 1.31
CA ALA A 20 23.94 -19.93 0.63
C ALA A 20 22.92 -20.06 -0.51
N ALA A 21 23.00 -21.12 -1.31
CA ALA A 21 22.00 -21.37 -2.37
C ALA A 21 20.60 -21.61 -1.81
N ALA A 22 20.48 -22.37 -0.72
CA ALA A 22 19.20 -22.60 -0.04
C ALA A 22 18.63 -21.30 0.56
N ALA A 23 19.48 -20.47 1.19
CA ALA A 23 19.09 -19.17 1.71
C ALA A 23 18.62 -18.23 0.58
N PHE A 24 19.35 -18.21 -0.54
CA PHE A 24 18.98 -17.43 -1.72
C PHE A 24 17.62 -17.85 -2.28
N LEU A 25 17.44 -19.14 -2.55
CA LEU A 25 16.19 -19.65 -3.11
C LEU A 25 14.99 -19.47 -2.16
N GLY A 26 15.21 -19.70 -0.85
CA GLY A 26 14.19 -19.49 0.17
C GLY A 26 13.78 -18.02 0.27
N THR A 27 14.73 -17.10 0.28
CA THR A 27 14.49 -15.65 0.30
C THR A 27 13.77 -15.18 -0.97
N PHE A 28 14.26 -15.63 -2.13
CA PHE A 28 13.62 -15.30 -3.41
C PHE A 28 12.17 -15.78 -3.43
N SER A 29 11.93 -17.04 -3.08
CA SER A 29 10.55 -17.60 -3.05
C SER A 29 9.66 -16.88 -2.05
N PHE A 30 10.17 -16.51 -0.88
CA PHE A 30 9.42 -15.78 0.12
C PHE A 30 8.96 -14.41 -0.41
N PHE A 31 9.87 -13.58 -0.90
CA PHE A 31 9.51 -12.27 -1.43
C PHE A 31 8.78 -12.33 -2.77
N GLN A 32 8.91 -13.40 -3.55
CA GLN A 32 8.18 -13.56 -4.80
C GLN A 32 6.72 -13.95 -4.59
N PHE A 33 6.44 -14.84 -3.63
CA PHE A 33 5.13 -15.47 -3.52
C PHE A 33 4.38 -15.13 -2.23
N ALA A 34 5.08 -14.97 -1.12
CA ALA A 34 4.47 -14.73 0.18
C ALA A 34 4.48 -13.24 0.60
N TYR A 35 5.45 -12.45 0.11
CA TYR A 35 5.67 -11.08 0.58
C TYR A 35 6.05 -10.08 -0.53
N PRO A 36 5.34 -10.09 -1.68
CA PRO A 36 5.72 -9.28 -2.85
C PRO A 36 5.36 -7.80 -2.72
N TYR A 37 4.27 -7.47 -2.01
CA TYR A 37 3.71 -6.12 -1.96
C TYR A 37 4.52 -5.18 -1.07
N HIS A 38 5.18 -5.71 -0.06
CA HIS A 38 6.06 -4.97 0.81
C HIS A 38 7.19 -4.27 0.03
N LEU A 39 7.80 -4.96 -0.95
CA LEU A 39 8.82 -4.39 -1.83
C LEU A 39 8.22 -3.36 -2.80
N ALA A 40 7.08 -3.66 -3.41
CA ALA A 40 6.38 -2.73 -4.29
C ALA A 40 6.01 -1.42 -3.58
N ARG A 41 5.55 -1.49 -2.33
CA ARG A 41 5.26 -0.29 -1.54
C ARG A 41 6.51 0.53 -1.24
N ARG A 42 7.66 -0.11 -0.96
CA ARG A 42 8.93 0.62 -0.77
C ARG A 42 9.30 1.44 -1.99
N GLU A 43 9.16 0.88 -3.19
CA GLU A 43 9.38 1.61 -4.43
C GLU A 43 8.43 2.80 -4.56
N GLN A 44 7.13 2.62 -4.31
CA GLN A 44 6.14 3.67 -4.39
C GLN A 44 6.40 4.85 -3.43
N LEU A 45 7.02 4.59 -2.28
CA LEU A 45 7.38 5.61 -1.29
C LEU A 45 8.79 6.17 -1.48
N ASN A 46 9.56 5.67 -2.44
CA ASN A 46 10.89 6.11 -2.76
C ASN A 46 10.88 7.07 -3.98
N LEU A 47 11.90 7.91 -4.06
CA LEU A 47 12.17 8.73 -5.24
C LEU A 47 13.67 8.72 -5.49
N PHE A 48 14.07 8.29 -6.69
CA PHE A 48 15.43 8.38 -7.16
C PHE A 48 15.47 9.06 -8.53
N LEU A 49 16.23 10.16 -8.64
CA LEU A 49 16.34 10.94 -9.86
C LEU A 49 17.74 10.79 -10.47
N PHE A 50 17.79 10.55 -11.77
CA PHE A 50 19.03 10.61 -12.56
C PHE A 50 19.34 12.08 -12.90
N ASP A 51 19.69 12.85 -11.87
CA ASP A 51 19.96 14.28 -11.95
C ASP A 51 21.14 14.61 -11.02
N GLY A 52 22.15 15.31 -11.56
CA GLY A 52 23.38 15.61 -10.83
C GLY A 52 23.15 16.48 -9.60
N ASP A 53 22.32 17.50 -9.71
CA ASP A 53 22.02 18.44 -8.62
C ASP A 53 21.22 17.75 -7.51
N TYR A 54 20.25 16.89 -7.90
CA TYR A 54 19.51 16.07 -6.95
C TYR A 54 20.44 15.13 -6.18
N ILE A 55 21.31 14.39 -6.89
CA ILE A 55 22.27 13.46 -6.27
C ILE A 55 23.19 14.20 -5.31
N ALA A 56 23.80 15.31 -5.73
CA ALA A 56 24.69 16.10 -4.93
C ALA A 56 23.98 16.78 -3.73
N GLY A 57 22.71 17.14 -3.87
CA GLY A 57 21.88 17.72 -2.82
C GLY A 57 21.39 16.72 -1.79
N THR A 58 20.95 15.56 -2.23
CA THR A 58 20.26 14.55 -1.41
C THR A 58 21.24 13.64 -0.66
N TYR A 59 22.34 13.23 -1.33
CA TYR A 59 23.26 12.25 -0.77
C TYR A 59 24.50 12.92 -0.16
N ARG A 60 24.32 13.50 1.04
CA ARG A 60 25.37 14.19 1.81
C ARG A 60 25.50 13.59 3.21
N GLY A 61 26.68 13.83 3.83
CA GLY A 61 26.97 13.43 5.22
C GLY A 61 27.24 11.92 5.38
N THR A 62 27.29 11.47 6.62
CA THR A 62 27.65 10.09 6.96
C THR A 62 26.62 9.09 6.41
N GLY A 63 27.10 7.99 5.82
CA GLY A 63 26.26 6.93 5.27
C GLY A 63 25.60 7.27 3.92
N TRP A 64 25.96 8.37 3.27
CA TRP A 64 25.40 8.78 1.98
C TRP A 64 25.49 7.70 0.91
N LEU A 65 26.60 6.95 0.85
CA LEU A 65 26.81 5.90 -0.13
C LEU A 65 25.79 4.74 0.04
N ALA A 66 25.52 4.34 1.28
CA ALA A 66 24.55 3.29 1.55
C ALA A 66 23.11 3.74 1.22
N ARG A 67 22.79 5.04 1.47
CA ARG A 67 21.52 5.63 1.07
C ARG A 67 21.38 5.67 -0.45
N PHE A 68 22.40 6.17 -1.14
CA PHE A 68 22.42 6.21 -2.59
C PHE A 68 22.23 4.80 -3.19
N ALA A 69 23.00 3.81 -2.71
CA ALA A 69 22.89 2.44 -3.19
C ALA A 69 21.52 1.82 -2.90
N ALA A 70 20.95 2.07 -1.71
CA ALA A 70 19.62 1.58 -1.36
C ALA A 70 18.54 2.19 -2.25
N ASP A 71 18.49 3.52 -2.33
CA ASP A 71 17.48 4.23 -3.13
C ASP A 71 17.61 3.88 -4.62
N PHE A 72 18.84 3.70 -5.12
CA PHE A 72 19.09 3.22 -6.48
C PHE A 72 18.58 1.80 -6.69
N LEU A 73 18.78 0.89 -5.74
CA LEU A 73 18.32 -0.50 -5.87
C LEU A 73 16.79 -0.60 -5.68
N GLU A 74 16.22 0.17 -4.75
CA GLU A 74 14.78 0.13 -4.45
C GLU A 74 13.91 0.57 -5.62
N GLN A 75 14.39 1.43 -6.54
CA GLN A 75 13.62 1.72 -7.76
C GLN A 75 13.35 0.49 -8.63
N PHE A 76 14.23 -0.53 -8.60
CA PHE A 76 14.01 -1.79 -9.32
C PHE A 76 12.95 -2.68 -8.68
N PHE A 77 12.45 -2.33 -7.50
CA PHE A 77 11.31 -3.02 -6.88
C PHE A 77 10.00 -2.75 -7.64
N HIS A 78 10.02 -1.83 -8.58
CA HIS A 78 9.00 -1.71 -9.63
C HIS A 78 8.80 -2.99 -10.45
N LEU A 79 9.84 -3.81 -10.59
CA LEU A 79 9.82 -5.04 -11.38
C LEU A 79 9.58 -6.26 -10.48
N PRO A 80 8.46 -7.00 -10.64
CA PRO A 80 8.02 -8.04 -9.70
C PRO A 80 9.02 -9.17 -9.44
N VAL A 81 9.86 -9.52 -10.43
CA VAL A 81 10.85 -10.61 -10.30
C VAL A 81 12.22 -10.08 -9.83
N VAL A 82 12.55 -8.85 -10.21
CA VAL A 82 13.86 -8.25 -9.90
C VAL A 82 13.95 -7.85 -8.42
N ALA A 83 12.87 -7.38 -7.83
CA ALA A 83 12.80 -7.02 -6.42
C ALA A 83 13.18 -8.20 -5.50
N PRO A 84 12.53 -9.38 -5.57
CA PRO A 84 12.92 -10.56 -4.80
C PRO A 84 14.36 -11.03 -5.09
N LEU A 85 14.83 -10.90 -6.33
CA LEU A 85 16.19 -11.27 -6.71
C LEU A 85 17.22 -10.40 -5.99
N ILE A 86 17.03 -9.07 -5.97
CA ILE A 86 17.91 -8.13 -5.28
C ILE A 86 17.94 -8.44 -3.78
N MET A 87 16.77 -8.64 -3.15
CA MET A 87 16.70 -8.96 -1.74
C MET A 87 17.39 -10.30 -1.40
N ALA A 88 17.17 -11.32 -2.22
CA ALA A 88 17.81 -12.62 -2.04
C ALA A 88 19.35 -12.51 -2.15
N LEU A 89 19.86 -11.72 -3.09
CA LEU A 89 21.30 -11.47 -3.23
C LEU A 89 21.87 -10.76 -2.00
N ILE A 90 21.27 -9.66 -1.57
CA ILE A 90 21.76 -8.85 -0.43
C ILE A 90 21.77 -9.68 0.85
N LEU A 91 20.64 -10.32 1.17
CA LEU A 91 20.52 -11.07 2.44
C LEU A 91 21.41 -12.30 2.48
N THR A 92 21.49 -13.03 1.38
CA THR A 92 22.44 -14.17 1.27
C THR A 92 23.88 -13.71 1.39
N ALA A 93 24.23 -12.57 0.79
CA ALA A 93 25.58 -12.00 0.90
C ALA A 93 25.94 -11.66 2.35
N VAL A 94 25.02 -11.06 3.13
CA VAL A 94 25.24 -10.77 4.57
C VAL A 94 25.59 -12.05 5.33
N GLY A 95 24.76 -13.09 5.22
CA GLY A 95 24.99 -14.36 5.91
C GLY A 95 26.28 -15.06 5.45
N TYR A 96 26.55 -15.06 4.14
CA TYR A 96 27.73 -15.70 3.59
C TYR A 96 29.03 -14.98 3.97
N VAL A 97 29.06 -13.64 3.94
CA VAL A 97 30.25 -12.86 4.35
C VAL A 97 30.51 -13.06 5.85
N ALA A 98 29.49 -13.04 6.69
CA ALA A 98 29.61 -13.34 8.12
C ALA A 98 30.20 -14.77 8.34
N TYR A 99 29.66 -15.77 7.65
CA TYR A 99 30.21 -17.11 7.65
C TYR A 99 31.69 -17.12 7.27
N ARG A 100 32.09 -16.42 6.21
CA ARG A 100 33.49 -16.35 5.75
C ARG A 100 34.43 -15.71 6.76
N ILE A 101 34.00 -14.65 7.45
CA ILE A 101 34.74 -14.01 8.53
C ILE A 101 34.98 -15.01 9.66
N CYS A 102 33.94 -15.66 10.14
CA CYS A 102 34.01 -16.59 11.26
C CYS A 102 34.91 -17.81 10.94
N ARG A 103 35.00 -18.21 9.67
CA ARG A 103 35.90 -19.30 9.21
C ARG A 103 37.40 -19.02 9.44
N HIS A 104 37.79 -17.78 9.65
CA HIS A 104 39.20 -17.45 10.01
C HIS A 104 39.47 -17.76 11.49
N PHE A 105 38.49 -17.83 12.35
CA PHE A 105 38.65 -17.95 13.80
C PHE A 105 38.15 -19.27 14.36
N MET A 106 37.17 -19.91 13.73
CA MET A 106 36.49 -21.08 14.26
C MET A 106 36.25 -22.17 13.18
N GLY A 107 35.78 -23.33 13.63
CA GLY A 107 35.44 -24.46 12.77
C GLY A 107 34.29 -24.21 11.83
N HIS A 108 34.02 -25.14 10.94
CA HIS A 108 33.01 -25.00 9.89
C HIS A 108 31.59 -24.79 10.44
N TRP A 109 31.17 -25.67 11.33
CA TRP A 109 29.81 -25.66 11.86
C TRP A 109 29.46 -24.43 12.71
N PRO A 110 30.31 -24.00 13.68
CA PRO A 110 30.05 -22.73 14.39
C PRO A 110 30.01 -21.52 13.47
N SER A 111 30.91 -21.49 12.44
CA SER A 111 30.87 -20.38 11.47
C SER A 111 29.60 -20.36 10.65
N LEU A 112 29.09 -21.55 10.26
CA LEU A 112 27.81 -21.65 9.54
C LEU A 112 26.64 -21.18 10.42
N ALA A 113 26.64 -21.52 11.71
CA ALA A 113 25.61 -21.05 12.65
C ALA A 113 25.62 -19.52 12.79
N VAL A 114 26.80 -18.89 12.92
CA VAL A 114 26.88 -17.41 12.97
C VAL A 114 26.42 -16.78 11.67
N GLY A 115 26.84 -17.31 10.51
CA GLY A 115 26.35 -16.83 9.23
C GLY A 115 24.84 -16.93 9.07
N ALA A 116 24.25 -18.04 9.54
CA ALA A 116 22.79 -18.23 9.56
C ALA A 116 22.09 -17.22 10.50
N LEU A 117 22.66 -16.92 11.66
CA LEU A 117 22.12 -15.92 12.59
C LEU A 117 22.09 -14.51 11.95
N PHE A 118 23.17 -14.10 11.30
CA PHE A 118 23.22 -12.83 10.58
C PHE A 118 22.22 -12.78 9.42
N PHE A 119 22.07 -13.87 8.68
CA PHE A 119 21.09 -13.99 7.61
C PHE A 119 19.67 -13.86 8.16
N VAL A 120 19.30 -14.68 9.16
CA VAL A 120 17.96 -14.67 9.76
C VAL A 120 17.63 -13.31 10.37
N TRP A 121 18.56 -12.71 11.11
CA TRP A 121 18.39 -11.39 11.67
C TRP A 121 18.11 -10.32 10.60
N SER A 122 18.94 -10.29 9.53
CA SER A 122 18.74 -9.36 8.41
C SER A 122 17.44 -9.62 7.67
N PHE A 123 17.09 -10.90 7.44
CA PHE A 123 15.83 -11.30 6.82
C PHE A 123 14.60 -10.81 7.62
N LEU A 124 14.59 -11.09 8.92
CA LEU A 124 13.47 -10.65 9.77
C LEU A 124 13.36 -9.12 9.81
N ARG A 125 14.47 -8.40 9.81
CA ARG A 125 14.45 -6.94 9.73
C ARG A 125 13.84 -6.44 8.42
N GLU A 126 14.20 -7.03 7.30
CA GLU A 126 13.70 -6.59 5.97
C GLU A 126 12.20 -6.88 5.76
N THR A 127 11.59 -7.75 6.57
CA THR A 127 10.13 -7.95 6.57
C THR A 127 9.37 -6.89 7.39
N GLY A 128 10.07 -5.94 8.01
CA GLY A 128 9.48 -4.86 8.82
C GLY A 128 9.11 -3.64 8.00
N ASN A 129 8.08 -2.92 8.46
CA ASN A 129 7.59 -1.71 7.80
C ASN A 129 8.57 -0.52 7.86
N VAL A 130 9.47 -0.54 8.82
CA VAL A 130 10.38 0.57 9.13
C VAL A 130 11.80 0.27 8.65
N CYS A 131 12.11 -1.00 8.34
CA CYS A 131 13.46 -1.35 7.90
C CYS A 131 13.71 -0.87 6.47
N GLN A 132 14.82 -0.20 6.29
CA GLN A 132 15.26 0.29 4.99
C GLN A 132 16.48 -0.48 4.55
N THR A 133 16.52 -0.88 3.28
CA THR A 133 17.61 -1.61 2.64
C THR A 133 18.99 -0.99 2.90
N ARG A 134 19.05 0.34 3.11
CA ARG A 134 20.28 1.07 3.43
C ARG A 134 21.02 0.51 4.65
N TYR A 135 20.30 0.05 5.68
CA TYR A 135 20.92 -0.48 6.90
C TYR A 135 21.53 -1.86 6.67
N THR A 136 20.84 -2.69 5.90
CA THR A 136 21.35 -3.99 5.50
C THR A 136 22.59 -3.84 4.61
N LEU A 137 22.64 -2.83 3.74
CA LEU A 137 23.81 -2.49 2.94
C LEU A 137 24.96 -1.96 3.79
N VAL A 138 24.69 -1.16 4.84
CA VAL A 138 25.72 -0.75 5.81
C VAL A 138 26.34 -1.98 6.49
N VAL A 139 25.49 -2.89 7.00
CA VAL A 139 25.99 -4.13 7.63
C VAL A 139 26.81 -4.95 6.64
N LEU A 140 26.34 -5.15 5.42
CA LEU A 140 27.06 -5.87 4.37
C LEU A 140 28.41 -5.20 4.04
N GLY A 141 28.41 -3.85 3.96
CA GLY A 141 29.60 -3.06 3.71
C GLY A 141 30.65 -3.25 4.80
N PHE A 142 30.28 -3.12 6.08
CA PHE A 142 31.19 -3.33 7.21
C PHE A 142 31.71 -4.77 7.27
N LEU A 143 30.85 -5.77 7.08
CA LEU A 143 31.28 -7.16 7.05
C LEU A 143 32.25 -7.42 5.89
N SER A 144 32.01 -6.84 4.71
CA SER A 144 32.86 -6.99 3.55
C SER A 144 34.24 -6.33 3.77
N LEU A 145 34.26 -5.14 4.36
CA LEU A 145 35.50 -4.45 4.74
C LEU A 145 36.31 -5.25 5.80
N LEU A 146 35.59 -5.80 6.80
CA LEU A 146 36.22 -6.66 7.80
C LEU A 146 36.81 -7.92 7.17
N LEU A 147 36.12 -8.58 6.26
CA LEU A 147 36.62 -9.73 5.53
C LEU A 147 37.90 -9.38 4.70
N LEU A 148 37.91 -8.19 4.10
CA LEU A 148 39.06 -7.68 3.38
C LEU A 148 40.25 -7.39 4.33
N ALA A 149 39.97 -6.77 5.48
CA ALA A 149 40.99 -6.49 6.50
C ALA A 149 41.70 -7.77 7.00
N LEU A 150 40.96 -8.87 7.10
CA LEU A 150 41.52 -10.16 7.49
C LEU A 150 42.57 -10.74 6.47
N ARG A 151 42.65 -10.17 5.26
CA ARG A 151 43.65 -10.55 4.26
C ARG A 151 45.01 -9.86 4.43
N PHE A 152 45.12 -8.86 5.33
CA PHE A 152 46.40 -8.22 5.57
C PHE A 152 47.45 -9.21 6.11
N PRO A 153 48.72 -9.12 5.68
CA PRO A 153 49.74 -10.13 5.99
C PRO A 153 50.12 -10.13 7.47
N LYS A 154 50.21 -8.96 8.11
CA LYS A 154 50.64 -8.83 9.51
C LYS A 154 49.47 -8.91 10.47
N ALA A 155 49.59 -9.68 11.55
CA ALA A 155 48.52 -9.86 12.54
C ALA A 155 48.08 -8.56 13.19
N TRP A 156 49.00 -7.66 13.52
CA TRP A 156 48.64 -6.38 14.14
C TRP A 156 47.85 -5.44 13.18
N HIS A 157 48.17 -5.41 11.89
CA HIS A 157 47.41 -4.69 10.88
C HIS A 157 45.96 -5.22 10.79
N ARG A 158 45.78 -6.54 10.85
CA ARG A 158 44.44 -7.16 10.86
C ARG A 158 43.66 -6.77 12.10
N ALA A 159 44.31 -6.84 13.27
CA ALA A 159 43.65 -6.46 14.55
C ALA A 159 43.26 -4.99 14.56
N THR A 160 44.18 -4.09 14.19
CA THR A 160 43.90 -2.66 14.13
C THR A 160 42.78 -2.33 13.15
N ALA A 161 42.81 -2.89 11.94
CA ALA A 161 41.75 -2.64 10.96
C ALA A 161 40.38 -3.19 11.45
N ALA A 162 40.39 -4.37 12.08
CA ALA A 162 39.14 -4.93 12.65
C ALA A 162 38.57 -4.06 13.77
N VAL A 163 39.40 -3.57 14.69
CA VAL A 163 38.97 -2.69 15.79
C VAL A 163 38.41 -1.38 15.23
N LEU A 164 39.13 -0.75 14.29
CA LEU A 164 38.65 0.51 13.68
C LEU A 164 37.31 0.34 12.93
N LEU A 165 37.14 -0.77 12.20
CA LEU A 165 35.92 -1.09 11.49
C LEU A 165 34.75 -1.38 12.44
N LEU A 166 35.01 -2.13 13.53
CA LEU A 166 34.00 -2.39 14.56
C LEU A 166 33.59 -1.10 15.28
N ALA A 167 34.56 -0.24 15.62
CA ALA A 167 34.28 1.07 16.23
C ALA A 167 33.47 1.98 15.28
N ALA A 168 33.87 2.06 14.02
CA ALA A 168 33.12 2.81 13.00
C ALA A 168 31.72 2.24 12.76
N GLY A 169 31.57 0.91 12.75
CA GLY A 169 30.29 0.23 12.66
C GLY A 169 29.38 0.53 13.85
N ALA A 170 29.92 0.42 15.07
CA ALA A 170 29.19 0.73 16.29
C ALA A 170 28.76 2.21 16.32
N TRP A 171 29.65 3.13 15.92
CA TRP A 171 29.30 4.54 15.79
C TRP A 171 28.23 4.81 14.74
N ALA A 172 28.33 4.21 13.55
CA ALA A 172 27.33 4.38 12.49
C ALA A 172 25.98 3.79 12.85
N LEU A 173 25.95 2.68 13.59
CA LEU A 173 24.72 2.01 14.03
C LEU A 173 24.13 2.64 15.30
N GLY A 174 24.96 3.20 16.17
CA GLY A 174 24.54 3.86 17.43
C GLY A 174 24.28 5.35 17.31
N SER A 175 24.37 5.94 16.12
CA SER A 175 24.15 7.38 15.93
C SER A 175 22.68 7.76 16.22
N PRO A 176 22.44 8.84 17.01
CA PRO A 176 21.09 9.31 17.34
C PRO A 176 20.26 9.79 16.14
N TYR A 177 20.86 9.85 14.95
CA TYR A 177 20.18 10.14 13.69
C TYR A 177 19.29 8.99 13.17
N HIS A 178 19.14 7.90 13.92
CA HIS A 178 18.38 6.72 13.50
C HIS A 178 17.42 6.23 14.59
N PRO A 179 16.35 6.98 14.91
CA PRO A 179 15.33 6.56 15.88
C PRO A 179 14.64 5.22 15.48
N GLU A 180 14.79 4.83 14.24
CA GLU A 180 14.21 3.62 13.66
C GLU A 180 14.94 2.31 14.02
N TYR A 181 16.13 2.37 14.62
CA TYR A 181 16.84 1.18 15.10
C TYR A 181 16.23 0.52 16.34
N GLY A 182 15.26 1.16 16.98
CA GLY A 182 14.63 0.66 18.20
C GLY A 182 13.90 -0.69 18.09
N LYS A 183 13.63 -1.19 16.88
CA LYS A 183 13.06 -2.53 16.66
C LYS A 183 14.12 -3.47 16.09
N LEU A 184 14.88 -4.10 16.98
CA LEU A 184 15.89 -5.11 16.62
C LEU A 184 15.28 -6.37 15.97
N TRP A 185 13.99 -6.62 16.19
CA TRP A 185 13.28 -7.79 15.72
C TRP A 185 11.97 -7.40 15.07
N ASN A 186 11.64 -8.04 13.98
CA ASN A 186 10.34 -7.99 13.35
C ASN A 186 9.92 -9.42 12.96
N VAL A 187 8.62 -9.65 12.89
CA VAL A 187 8.06 -10.92 12.44
C VAL A 187 7.17 -10.62 11.24
N PRO A 188 7.29 -11.37 10.15
CA PRO A 188 6.38 -11.23 9.00
C PRO A 188 4.93 -11.35 9.46
N LYS A 189 4.09 -10.42 9.00
CA LYS A 189 2.65 -10.38 9.30
C LYS A 189 1.87 -10.57 7.99
N PRO A 190 1.36 -11.76 7.69
CA PRO A 190 0.66 -12.04 6.43
C PRO A 190 -0.56 -11.15 6.19
N ASP A 191 -1.34 -10.85 7.24
CA ASP A 191 -2.52 -9.98 7.11
C ASP A 191 -2.13 -8.53 6.79
N TYR A 192 -1.01 -8.05 7.35
CA TYR A 192 -0.48 -6.74 7.01
C TYR A 192 0.07 -6.70 5.56
N GLU A 193 0.72 -7.77 5.11
CA GLU A 193 1.15 -7.90 3.71
C GLU A 193 -0.03 -7.89 2.75
N ARG A 194 -1.14 -8.56 3.10
CA ARG A 194 -2.38 -8.52 2.33
C ARG A 194 -2.96 -7.11 2.27
N MET A 195 -2.99 -6.41 3.40
CA MET A 195 -3.44 -5.01 3.46
C MET A 195 -2.59 -4.10 2.57
N ILE A 196 -1.26 -4.25 2.59
CA ILE A 196 -0.38 -3.55 1.65
C ILE A 196 -0.71 -3.93 0.20
N GLY A 197 -1.01 -5.20 -0.05
CA GLY A 197 -1.42 -5.68 -1.37
C GLY A 197 -2.69 -5.01 -1.87
N LEU A 198 -3.69 -4.84 -1.01
CA LEU A 198 -4.91 -4.10 -1.33
C LEU A 198 -4.60 -2.66 -1.74
N ASP A 199 -3.77 -1.94 -0.96
CA ASP A 199 -3.35 -0.57 -1.29
C ASP A 199 -2.59 -0.48 -2.62
N VAL A 200 -1.61 -1.36 -2.83
CA VAL A 200 -0.81 -1.37 -4.07
C VAL A 200 -1.65 -1.67 -5.30
N GLU A 201 -2.57 -2.64 -5.21
CA GLU A 201 -3.43 -3.01 -6.35
C GLU A 201 -4.53 -1.97 -6.57
N THR A 202 -5.02 -1.30 -5.52
CA THR A 202 -5.93 -0.15 -5.63
C THR A 202 -5.26 1.00 -6.41
N ALA A 203 -4.01 1.34 -6.07
CA ALA A 203 -3.27 2.36 -6.80
C ALA A 203 -2.99 2.00 -8.28
N ARG A 204 -2.96 0.70 -8.60
CA ARG A 204 -2.84 0.17 -9.96
C ARG A 204 -4.18 0.04 -10.68
N GLU A 205 -5.28 0.36 -10.00
CA GLU A 205 -6.65 0.20 -10.51
C GLU A 205 -6.98 -1.25 -10.92
N ASN A 206 -6.32 -2.22 -10.29
CA ASN A 206 -6.48 -3.65 -10.56
C ASN A 206 -7.57 -4.25 -9.65
N TRP A 207 -8.82 -3.89 -9.93
CA TRP A 207 -9.97 -4.22 -9.11
C TRP A 207 -10.17 -5.72 -8.92
N ASP A 208 -9.92 -6.54 -9.94
CA ASP A 208 -10.02 -8.00 -9.82
C ASP A 208 -9.03 -8.56 -8.81
N ARG A 209 -7.82 -8.00 -8.77
CA ARG A 209 -6.81 -8.40 -7.80
C ARG A 209 -7.13 -7.92 -6.39
N VAL A 210 -7.68 -6.71 -6.26
CA VAL A 210 -8.19 -6.19 -4.98
C VAL A 210 -9.26 -7.13 -4.43
N LEU A 211 -10.27 -7.49 -5.21
CA LEU A 211 -11.34 -8.41 -4.80
C LEU A 211 -10.80 -9.79 -4.42
N LYS A 212 -9.85 -10.32 -5.18
CA LYS A 212 -9.19 -11.58 -4.84
C LYS A 212 -8.43 -11.54 -3.53
N LEU A 213 -7.74 -10.43 -3.23
CA LEU A 213 -7.03 -10.24 -1.96
C LEU A 213 -7.99 -10.04 -0.78
N SER A 214 -9.18 -9.53 -1.03
CA SER A 214 -10.23 -9.31 -0.03
C SER A 214 -11.27 -10.42 0.09
N GLU A 215 -11.09 -11.59 -0.55
CA GLU A 215 -11.99 -12.74 -0.39
C GLU A 215 -12.24 -13.12 1.07
N LYS A 216 -11.22 -12.94 1.93
CA LYS A 216 -11.34 -13.09 3.37
C LYS A 216 -11.29 -11.73 4.03
N ASP A 217 -12.30 -11.41 4.84
CA ASP A 217 -12.31 -10.19 5.66
C ASP A 217 -11.10 -10.17 6.60
N LEU A 218 -10.39 -9.03 6.64
CA LEU A 218 -9.25 -8.80 7.53
C LEU A 218 -9.65 -8.10 8.83
N TYR A 219 -10.91 -7.67 8.96
CA TYR A 219 -11.43 -6.87 10.08
C TYR A 219 -10.59 -5.59 10.34
N MET A 220 -10.14 -4.98 9.25
CA MET A 220 -9.38 -3.73 9.22
C MET A 220 -10.13 -2.72 8.36
N GLU A 221 -10.29 -1.49 8.84
CA GLU A 221 -11.01 -0.43 8.12
C GLU A 221 -10.43 -0.20 6.72
N GLU A 222 -9.11 -0.15 6.59
CA GLU A 222 -8.44 0.06 5.31
C GLU A 222 -8.66 -1.09 4.32
N ALA A 223 -8.81 -2.31 4.82
CA ALA A 223 -9.12 -3.46 3.96
C ALA A 223 -10.55 -3.38 3.44
N SER A 224 -11.52 -3.08 4.32
CA SER A 224 -12.92 -2.86 3.92
C SER A 224 -13.06 -1.66 2.99
N TYR A 225 -12.26 -0.61 3.21
CA TYR A 225 -12.20 0.55 2.32
C TYR A 225 -11.81 0.18 0.89
N CYS A 226 -10.72 -0.59 0.70
CA CYS A 226 -10.30 -1.06 -0.62
C CYS A 226 -11.34 -1.99 -1.27
N TYR A 227 -11.96 -2.88 -0.47
CA TYR A 227 -13.02 -3.76 -0.91
C TYR A 227 -14.23 -2.98 -1.43
N ASN A 228 -14.70 -2.00 -0.66
CA ASN A 228 -15.85 -1.17 -1.02
C ASN A 228 -15.55 -0.36 -2.30
N LEU A 229 -14.35 0.24 -2.41
CA LEU A 229 -13.97 0.97 -3.61
C LEU A 229 -13.95 0.06 -4.85
N ALA A 230 -13.38 -1.14 -4.73
CA ALA A 230 -13.33 -2.07 -5.86
C ALA A 230 -14.74 -2.49 -6.32
N HIS A 231 -15.67 -2.72 -5.38
CA HIS A 231 -17.05 -3.05 -5.71
C HIS A 231 -17.81 -1.85 -6.33
N ALA A 232 -17.59 -0.63 -5.86
CA ALA A 232 -18.15 0.55 -6.49
C ALA A 232 -17.64 0.75 -7.93
N MET A 233 -16.35 0.54 -8.16
CA MET A 233 -15.77 0.61 -9.50
C MET A 233 -16.29 -0.51 -10.44
N LYS A 234 -16.73 -1.64 -9.86
CA LYS A 234 -17.44 -2.70 -10.58
C LYS A 234 -18.95 -2.45 -10.68
N GLY A 235 -19.49 -1.50 -9.93
CA GLY A 235 -20.90 -1.13 -9.93
C GLY A 235 -21.80 -2.12 -9.22
N ASN A 236 -21.36 -2.72 -8.15
CA ASN A 236 -22.12 -3.66 -7.34
C ASN A 236 -21.90 -3.50 -5.83
N LEU A 237 -21.56 -2.26 -5.39
CA LEU A 237 -21.34 -1.98 -3.97
C LEU A 237 -22.58 -2.26 -3.13
N GLY A 238 -23.78 -1.85 -3.60
CA GLY A 238 -25.04 -2.09 -2.91
C GLY A 238 -25.43 -3.58 -2.76
N GLU A 239 -24.79 -4.49 -3.49
CA GLU A 239 -24.97 -5.93 -3.32
C GLU A 239 -24.02 -6.55 -2.31
N THR A 240 -22.87 -5.93 -2.10
CA THR A 240 -21.74 -6.61 -1.46
C THR A 240 -21.23 -5.93 -0.20
N LEU A 241 -21.66 -4.69 0.07
CA LEU A 241 -21.15 -3.86 1.16
C LEU A 241 -21.10 -4.61 2.51
N LEU A 242 -22.19 -5.29 2.87
CA LEU A 242 -22.32 -5.98 4.16
C LEU A 242 -21.75 -7.41 4.18
N ASN A 243 -21.08 -7.85 3.11
CA ASN A 243 -20.36 -9.11 3.13
C ASN A 243 -19.03 -9.02 3.91
N HIS A 244 -18.55 -7.80 4.15
CA HIS A 244 -17.38 -7.52 4.98
C HIS A 244 -17.79 -6.66 6.18
N SER A 245 -16.95 -6.70 7.23
CA SER A 245 -17.14 -5.86 8.41
C SER A 245 -17.08 -4.39 8.02
N GLN A 246 -18.08 -3.63 8.48
CA GLN A 246 -18.16 -2.20 8.25
C GLN A 246 -18.08 -1.47 9.59
N ASN A 247 -17.23 -0.45 9.65
CA ASN A 247 -17.14 0.46 10.78
C ASN A 247 -17.80 1.78 10.40
N HIS A 248 -19.14 1.79 10.37
CA HIS A 248 -19.91 2.96 9.99
C HIS A 248 -19.49 3.48 8.59
N HIS A 249 -19.71 4.76 8.29
CA HIS A 249 -19.32 5.37 7.01
C HIS A 249 -17.79 5.52 6.81
N PHE A 250 -16.96 5.33 7.85
CA PHE A 250 -15.51 5.42 7.75
C PHE A 250 -14.88 4.35 6.85
N THR A 251 -15.55 3.21 6.65
CA THR A 251 -15.09 2.20 5.69
C THR A 251 -15.37 2.56 4.23
N LEU A 252 -16.14 3.63 3.99
CA LEU A 252 -16.40 4.17 2.66
C LEU A 252 -15.47 5.35 2.34
N LEU A 253 -15.43 6.37 3.20
CA LEU A 253 -14.66 7.59 2.97
C LEU A 253 -13.96 8.05 4.23
N PHE A 254 -12.63 8.17 4.15
CA PHE A 254 -11.80 8.78 5.17
C PHE A 254 -11.69 10.28 4.95
N PRO A 255 -11.83 11.10 6.00
CA PRO A 255 -11.43 12.51 5.94
C PRO A 255 -9.92 12.62 5.69
N VAL A 256 -9.50 13.52 4.83
CA VAL A 256 -8.09 13.85 4.61
C VAL A 256 -7.61 14.81 5.70
N SER A 257 -6.59 14.41 6.46
CA SER A 257 -6.06 15.21 7.57
C SER A 257 -4.59 14.93 7.82
N SER A 258 -3.83 15.95 8.22
CA SER A 258 -2.42 15.81 8.63
C SER A 258 -2.23 14.95 9.90
N GLU A 259 -3.29 14.76 10.68
CA GLU A 259 -3.28 13.94 11.89
C GLU A 259 -3.47 12.43 11.60
N ARG A 260 -3.98 12.10 10.42
CA ARG A 260 -4.17 10.71 10.02
C ARG A 260 -2.87 10.07 9.56
N ALA A 261 -2.82 8.75 9.72
CA ALA A 261 -1.71 7.95 9.22
C ALA A 261 -1.53 8.11 7.71
N LEU A 262 -0.29 8.09 7.25
CA LEU A 262 0.05 8.12 5.82
C LEU A 262 -0.77 7.13 5.00
N PHE A 263 -0.99 5.93 5.53
CA PHE A 263 -1.71 4.87 4.83
C PHE A 263 -3.17 5.24 4.55
N SER A 264 -3.91 5.69 5.57
CA SER A 264 -5.32 6.07 5.45
C SER A 264 -5.50 7.30 4.53
N ASN A 265 -4.61 8.31 4.65
CA ASN A 265 -4.62 9.46 3.73
C ASN A 265 -4.38 9.04 2.28
N THR A 266 -3.43 8.12 2.05
CA THR A 266 -3.15 7.62 0.69
C THR A 266 -4.38 6.95 0.08
N LEU A 267 -5.07 6.10 0.85
CA LEU A 267 -6.31 5.44 0.40
C LEU A 267 -7.44 6.43 0.13
N ALA A 268 -7.60 7.45 1.01
CA ALA A 268 -8.58 8.51 0.78
C ALA A 268 -8.37 9.18 -0.59
N GLY A 269 -7.11 9.52 -0.92
CA GLY A 269 -6.79 10.10 -2.22
C GLY A 269 -7.08 9.19 -3.41
N GLU A 270 -6.90 7.87 -3.25
CA GLU A 270 -7.27 6.92 -4.30
C GLU A 270 -8.78 6.91 -4.53
N ALA A 271 -9.61 6.84 -3.47
CA ALA A 271 -11.05 6.83 -3.62
C ALA A 271 -11.57 8.14 -4.24
N TRP A 272 -11.17 9.29 -3.71
CA TRP A 272 -11.62 10.57 -4.25
C TRP A 272 -11.19 10.79 -5.70
N PHE A 273 -10.00 10.31 -6.08
CA PHE A 273 -9.58 10.34 -7.48
C PHE A 273 -10.48 9.49 -8.38
N GLN A 274 -10.87 8.29 -7.94
CA GLN A 274 -11.75 7.40 -8.70
C GLN A 274 -13.18 7.94 -8.76
N LEU A 275 -13.66 8.56 -7.69
CA LEU A 275 -14.97 9.19 -7.63
C LEU A 275 -15.04 10.49 -8.45
N GLY A 276 -13.90 11.13 -8.75
CA GLY A 276 -13.80 12.32 -9.60
C GLY A 276 -13.61 13.64 -8.85
N ASP A 277 -13.47 13.63 -7.51
CA ASP A 277 -13.07 14.83 -6.77
C ASP A 277 -11.54 14.97 -6.77
N LEU A 278 -11.05 15.70 -7.75
CA LEU A 278 -9.62 15.89 -7.94
C LEU A 278 -9.01 16.86 -6.92
N THR A 279 -9.80 17.75 -6.32
CA THR A 279 -9.33 18.69 -5.31
C THR A 279 -8.97 17.96 -4.01
N VAL A 280 -9.88 17.09 -3.52
CA VAL A 280 -9.60 16.25 -2.35
C VAL A 280 -8.49 15.24 -2.66
N ALA A 281 -8.45 14.69 -3.87
CA ALA A 281 -7.38 13.77 -4.28
C ALA A 281 -6.00 14.47 -4.31
N GLU A 282 -5.93 15.72 -4.75
CA GLU A 282 -4.70 16.54 -4.71
C GLU A 282 -4.27 16.84 -3.27
N GLN A 283 -5.19 17.31 -2.42
CA GLN A 283 -4.95 17.55 -1.02
C GLN A 283 -4.39 16.32 -0.32
N SER A 284 -4.99 15.15 -0.57
CA SER A 284 -4.54 13.87 -0.05
C SER A 284 -3.11 13.53 -0.51
N ALA A 285 -2.82 13.71 -1.80
CA ALA A 285 -1.50 13.42 -2.35
C ALA A 285 -0.42 14.34 -1.76
N ILE A 286 -0.72 15.63 -1.56
CA ILE A 286 0.19 16.59 -0.92
C ILE A 286 0.41 16.21 0.55
N THR A 287 -0.65 15.94 1.31
CA THR A 287 -0.58 15.53 2.71
C THR A 287 0.21 14.25 2.88
N SER A 288 -0.03 13.26 2.00
CA SER A 288 0.68 11.99 1.98
C SER A 288 2.17 12.16 1.60
N LEU A 289 2.48 13.06 0.67
CA LEU A 289 3.86 13.37 0.30
C LEU A 289 4.61 14.00 1.49
N GLN A 290 3.98 14.92 2.22
CA GLN A 290 4.56 15.54 3.41
C GLN A 290 4.77 14.53 4.55
N ALA A 291 3.84 13.58 4.73
CA ALA A 291 3.93 12.52 5.75
C ALA A 291 4.86 11.38 5.35
N SER A 292 5.25 11.27 4.06
CA SER A 292 6.09 10.20 3.56
C SER A 292 7.54 10.31 4.06
N PRO A 293 8.28 9.19 4.14
CA PRO A 293 9.68 9.22 4.52
C PRO A 293 10.48 10.21 3.66
N ARG A 294 11.17 11.15 4.30
CA ARG A 294 11.97 12.19 3.63
C ARG A 294 11.17 13.13 2.71
N HIS A 295 9.86 13.18 2.85
CA HIS A 295 8.95 13.92 1.97
C HIS A 295 9.12 13.54 0.49
N THR A 296 9.33 12.23 0.24
CA THR A 296 9.45 11.66 -1.10
C THR A 296 8.35 10.62 -1.32
N GLY A 297 8.18 10.19 -2.54
CA GLY A 297 7.24 9.14 -2.91
C GLY A 297 6.78 9.34 -4.35
N VAL A 298 7.30 8.48 -5.24
CA VAL A 298 6.97 8.57 -6.67
C VAL A 298 5.47 8.44 -6.92
N ARG A 299 4.76 7.64 -6.11
CA ARG A 299 3.30 7.47 -6.19
C ARG A 299 2.55 8.79 -6.08
N PHE A 300 2.93 9.63 -5.11
CA PHE A 300 2.27 10.92 -4.89
C PHE A 300 2.55 11.90 -6.01
N LEU A 301 3.78 11.92 -6.54
CA LEU A 301 4.11 12.75 -7.70
C LEU A 301 3.36 12.33 -8.96
N VAL A 302 3.16 11.02 -9.16
CA VAL A 302 2.32 10.50 -10.26
C VAL A 302 0.87 10.94 -10.08
N ARG A 303 0.32 10.87 -8.86
CA ARG A 303 -1.04 11.31 -8.56
C ARG A 303 -1.20 12.80 -8.83
N LEU A 304 -0.28 13.64 -8.32
CA LEU A 304 -0.27 15.09 -8.54
C LEU A 304 -0.17 15.44 -10.03
N ALA A 305 0.69 14.74 -10.78
CA ALA A 305 0.76 14.94 -12.22
C ALA A 305 -0.57 14.60 -12.92
N ARG A 306 -1.19 13.45 -12.58
CA ARG A 306 -2.49 13.03 -13.17
C ARG A 306 -3.60 14.02 -12.84
N VAL A 307 -3.72 14.46 -11.58
CA VAL A 307 -4.72 15.44 -11.17
C VAL A 307 -4.57 16.72 -11.98
N ASN A 308 -3.37 17.29 -12.02
CA ASN A 308 -3.13 18.57 -12.71
C ASN A 308 -3.27 18.47 -14.25
N LEU A 309 -3.05 17.30 -14.84
CA LEU A 309 -3.34 17.05 -16.25
C LEU A 309 -4.85 17.08 -16.52
N VAL A 310 -5.66 16.48 -15.67
CA VAL A 310 -7.11 16.44 -15.84
C VAL A 310 -7.73 17.82 -15.56
N THR A 311 -7.31 18.52 -14.51
CA THR A 311 -7.82 19.87 -14.19
C THR A 311 -7.39 20.91 -15.22
N GLY A 312 -6.30 20.64 -15.96
CA GLY A 312 -5.76 21.57 -16.98
C GLY A 312 -4.76 22.57 -16.42
N GLU A 313 -4.26 22.33 -15.21
CA GLU A 313 -3.22 23.12 -14.57
C GLU A 313 -1.84 22.77 -15.16
N ASP A 314 -1.66 23.14 -16.44
CA ASP A 314 -0.48 22.74 -17.24
C ASP A 314 0.86 23.10 -16.59
N ALA A 315 0.95 24.22 -15.88
CA ALA A 315 2.18 24.64 -15.20
C ALA A 315 2.52 23.71 -14.03
N ALA A 316 1.53 23.33 -13.21
CA ALA A 316 1.68 22.39 -12.11
C ALA A 316 1.94 20.98 -12.64
N ALA A 317 1.20 20.54 -13.68
CA ALA A 317 1.44 19.26 -14.33
C ALA A 317 2.89 19.14 -14.82
N ARG A 318 3.42 20.17 -15.53
CA ARG A 318 4.82 20.21 -15.99
C ARG A 318 5.81 20.04 -14.84
N LYS A 319 5.61 20.73 -13.73
CA LYS A 319 6.50 20.62 -12.54
C LYS A 319 6.66 19.17 -12.08
N TYR A 320 5.57 18.43 -11.92
CA TYR A 320 5.62 17.05 -11.47
C TYR A 320 6.14 16.10 -12.56
N LEU A 321 5.75 16.32 -13.81
CA LEU A 321 6.21 15.52 -14.93
C LEU A 321 7.71 15.72 -15.20
N ASP A 322 8.25 16.93 -15.01
CA ASP A 322 9.70 17.19 -15.14
C ASP A 322 10.50 16.38 -14.10
N ILE A 323 10.02 16.35 -12.84
CA ILE A 323 10.63 15.50 -11.81
C ILE A 323 10.58 14.04 -12.24
N LEU A 324 9.40 13.52 -12.59
CA LEU A 324 9.19 12.14 -12.98
C LEU A 324 9.96 11.75 -14.26
N SER A 325 10.20 12.71 -15.17
CA SER A 325 10.96 12.49 -16.41
C SER A 325 12.41 12.05 -16.17
N LYS A 326 12.94 12.35 -14.96
CA LYS A 326 14.29 12.01 -14.50
C LYS A 326 14.35 10.67 -13.75
N THR A 327 13.24 9.94 -13.63
CA THR A 327 13.18 8.61 -13.04
C THR A 327 13.38 7.51 -14.09
N LEU A 328 13.80 6.32 -13.66
CA LEU A 328 14.05 5.20 -14.56
C LEU A 328 12.75 4.64 -15.18
N PHE A 329 11.76 4.35 -14.36
CA PHE A 329 10.56 3.63 -14.79
C PHE A 329 9.40 4.54 -15.20
N TYR A 330 9.25 5.71 -14.58
CA TYR A 330 8.18 6.66 -14.90
C TYR A 330 8.59 7.69 -15.98
N GLY A 331 9.89 7.79 -16.30
CA GLY A 331 10.40 8.83 -17.17
C GLY A 331 9.84 8.80 -18.59
N LYS A 332 9.60 7.62 -19.17
CA LYS A 332 8.99 7.51 -20.51
C LYS A 332 7.55 8.02 -20.48
N TRP A 333 6.75 7.57 -19.51
CA TRP A 333 5.37 8.02 -19.31
C TRP A 333 5.32 9.54 -19.08
N ALA A 334 6.10 10.05 -18.17
CA ALA A 334 6.10 11.47 -17.86
C ALA A 334 6.39 12.34 -19.09
N ARG A 335 7.37 11.95 -19.90
CA ARG A 335 7.69 12.67 -21.15
C ARG A 335 6.57 12.62 -22.20
N SER A 336 5.82 11.51 -22.30
CA SER A 336 4.67 11.41 -23.21
C SER A 336 3.46 12.22 -22.74
N MET A 337 3.32 12.40 -21.41
CA MET A 337 2.21 13.14 -20.81
C MET A 337 2.45 14.66 -20.71
N MET A 338 3.64 15.15 -21.08
CA MET A 338 3.93 16.59 -21.08
C MET A 338 2.90 17.37 -21.87
N PRO A 339 2.32 18.47 -21.31
CA PRO A 339 1.43 19.35 -22.05
C PRO A 339 2.06 19.80 -23.39
N GLY A 340 1.32 19.58 -24.47
CA GLY A 340 1.79 19.83 -25.83
C GLY A 340 2.54 18.67 -26.50
N ARG A 341 2.86 17.59 -25.81
CA ARG A 341 3.46 16.36 -26.38
C ARG A 341 2.51 15.16 -26.39
N GLN A 342 1.35 15.32 -25.80
CA GLN A 342 0.31 14.28 -25.72
C GLN A 342 -0.21 13.95 -27.12
N ASP A 343 -0.44 12.68 -27.38
CA ASP A 343 -1.14 12.24 -28.58
C ASP A 343 -2.63 12.62 -28.54
N GLU A 344 -3.33 12.43 -29.67
CA GLU A 344 -4.75 12.80 -29.79
C GLU A 344 -5.65 11.99 -28.85
N ALA A 345 -5.36 10.69 -28.66
CA ALA A 345 -6.14 9.82 -27.77
C ALA A 345 -6.07 10.31 -26.32
N VAL A 346 -4.86 10.62 -25.84
CA VAL A 346 -4.64 11.15 -24.49
C VAL A 346 -5.34 12.50 -24.31
N ARG A 347 -5.21 13.41 -25.28
CA ARG A 347 -5.89 14.73 -25.22
C ARG A 347 -7.41 14.57 -25.14
N LYS A 348 -7.98 13.67 -25.96
CA LYS A 348 -9.41 13.38 -25.93
C LYS A 348 -9.85 12.83 -24.58
N GLN A 349 -9.13 11.84 -24.04
CA GLN A 349 -9.41 11.27 -22.74
C GLN A 349 -9.35 12.31 -21.61
N LEU A 350 -8.34 13.19 -21.62
CA LEU A 350 -8.24 14.28 -20.64
C LEU A 350 -9.39 15.30 -20.79
N ALA A 351 -9.80 15.62 -22.02
CA ALA A 351 -10.92 16.52 -22.27
C ALA A 351 -12.25 15.92 -21.78
N GLU A 352 -12.48 14.63 -22.02
CA GLU A 352 -13.66 13.91 -21.53
C GLU A 352 -13.70 13.88 -19.99
N ALA A 353 -12.57 13.57 -19.32
CA ALA A 353 -12.48 13.61 -17.88
C ALA A 353 -12.72 15.02 -17.32
N ARG A 354 -12.14 16.04 -17.97
CA ARG A 354 -12.31 17.45 -17.57
C ARG A 354 -13.75 17.95 -17.74
N ALA A 355 -14.52 17.42 -18.70
CA ALA A 355 -15.92 17.77 -18.89
C ALA A 355 -16.80 17.35 -17.73
N LYS A 356 -16.37 16.38 -16.92
CA LYS A 356 -17.10 15.81 -15.78
C LYS A 356 -16.75 16.45 -14.44
N LEU A 357 -15.84 17.41 -14.41
CA LEU A 357 -15.40 18.07 -13.17
C LEU A 357 -16.45 19.04 -12.65
N ILE A 358 -16.50 19.19 -11.33
CA ILE A 358 -17.28 20.25 -10.66
C ILE A 358 -16.76 21.60 -11.12
N ARG A 359 -17.62 22.44 -11.72
CA ARG A 359 -17.25 23.75 -12.27
C ARG A 359 -17.76 24.93 -11.45
N LYS A 360 -18.73 24.69 -10.57
CA LYS A 360 -19.25 25.71 -9.65
C LYS A 360 -18.25 25.98 -8.54
N ASP A 361 -18.26 27.19 -8.00
CA ASP A 361 -17.54 27.50 -6.76
C ASP A 361 -18.13 26.65 -5.64
N PHE A 362 -17.27 25.82 -5.02
CA PHE A 362 -17.68 24.80 -4.09
C PHE A 362 -16.57 24.48 -3.07
N VAL A 363 -16.95 24.24 -1.83
CA VAL A 363 -16.01 23.80 -0.79
C VAL A 363 -15.86 22.28 -0.85
N HIS A 364 -14.69 21.82 -1.27
CA HIS A 364 -14.33 20.41 -1.32
C HIS A 364 -13.86 19.93 0.05
N ASP A 365 -14.82 19.53 0.91
CA ASP A 365 -14.52 19.07 2.27
C ASP A 365 -14.68 17.55 2.39
N SER A 366 -13.57 16.87 2.58
CA SER A 366 -13.55 15.41 2.79
C SER A 366 -14.21 14.97 4.11
N ALA A 367 -14.45 15.89 5.05
CA ALA A 367 -15.20 15.64 6.28
C ALA A 367 -16.71 15.69 6.08
N GLU A 368 -17.19 16.35 4.98
CA GLU A 368 -18.58 16.45 4.59
C GLU A 368 -18.84 15.73 3.24
N PRO A 369 -18.62 14.40 3.17
CA PRO A 369 -18.58 13.66 1.89
C PRO A 369 -19.90 13.74 1.13
N ARG A 370 -21.04 13.79 1.81
CA ARG A 370 -22.36 13.85 1.18
C ARG A 370 -22.49 15.06 0.24
N SER A 371 -22.07 16.23 0.69
CA SER A 371 -22.10 17.45 -0.13
C SER A 371 -21.20 17.35 -1.36
N VAL A 372 -20.03 16.73 -1.21
CA VAL A 372 -19.09 16.51 -2.31
C VAL A 372 -19.65 15.52 -3.33
N LEU A 373 -20.25 14.41 -2.86
CA LEU A 373 -20.87 13.40 -3.73
C LEU A 373 -22.04 13.97 -4.53
N HIS A 374 -22.88 14.82 -3.93
CA HIS A 374 -23.93 15.55 -4.63
C HIS A 374 -23.34 16.46 -5.73
N ALA A 375 -22.31 17.23 -5.43
CA ALA A 375 -21.68 18.10 -6.42
C ALA A 375 -21.08 17.31 -7.59
N LEU A 376 -20.51 16.12 -7.34
CA LEU A 376 -20.04 15.21 -8.38
C LEU A 376 -21.18 14.70 -9.27
N LEU A 377 -22.32 14.36 -8.68
CA LEU A 377 -23.49 13.88 -9.42
C LEU A 377 -24.20 15.00 -10.19
N GLU A 378 -24.16 16.24 -9.73
CA GLU A 378 -24.59 17.39 -10.51
C GLU A 378 -23.71 17.63 -11.73
N ALA A 379 -22.39 17.45 -11.58
CA ALA A 379 -21.43 17.63 -12.66
C ALA A 379 -21.46 16.47 -13.68
N ASP A 380 -21.60 15.24 -13.21
CA ASP A 380 -21.73 14.02 -14.04
C ASP A 380 -22.84 13.11 -13.45
N PRO A 381 -24.11 13.26 -13.89
CA PRO A 381 -25.21 12.40 -13.45
C PRO A 381 -24.99 10.90 -13.76
N GLY A 382 -24.11 10.59 -14.71
CA GLY A 382 -23.72 9.21 -15.07
C GLY A 382 -22.65 8.61 -14.16
N ASN A 383 -22.15 9.32 -13.16
CA ASN A 383 -21.14 8.83 -12.23
C ASN A 383 -21.73 7.78 -11.28
N ARG A 384 -21.72 6.54 -11.73
CA ARG A 384 -22.29 5.42 -10.98
C ARG A 384 -21.59 5.18 -9.64
N ALA A 385 -20.27 5.26 -9.61
CA ALA A 385 -19.50 5.02 -8.39
C ALA A 385 -19.83 6.07 -7.31
N ALA A 386 -19.88 7.36 -7.67
CA ALA A 386 -20.28 8.42 -6.73
C ALA A 386 -21.71 8.21 -6.21
N ARG A 387 -22.63 7.75 -7.05
CA ARG A 387 -24.01 7.46 -6.66
C ARG A 387 -24.09 6.28 -5.69
N GLU A 388 -23.41 5.18 -5.98
CA GLU A 388 -23.36 4.04 -5.05
C GLU A 388 -22.72 4.43 -3.71
N TYR A 389 -21.68 5.27 -3.74
CA TYR A 389 -21.06 5.80 -2.52
C TYR A 389 -22.03 6.69 -1.72
N LEU A 390 -22.78 7.57 -2.37
CA LEU A 390 -23.77 8.45 -1.70
C LEU A 390 -24.82 7.62 -0.98
N LEU A 391 -25.47 6.70 -1.68
CA LEU A 391 -26.50 5.84 -1.10
C LEU A 391 -25.96 4.97 0.04
N CYS A 392 -24.81 4.36 -0.15
CA CYS A 392 -24.17 3.55 0.90
C CYS A 392 -23.72 4.40 2.08
N PHE A 393 -23.27 5.64 1.85
CA PHE A 393 -22.87 6.56 2.92
C PHE A 393 -24.06 6.91 3.82
N ASP A 394 -25.21 7.27 3.24
CA ASP A 394 -26.44 7.56 3.98
C ASP A 394 -26.92 6.33 4.76
N LEU A 395 -26.90 5.15 4.15
CA LEU A 395 -27.27 3.89 4.81
C LEU A 395 -26.32 3.51 5.97
N MET A 396 -25.02 3.69 5.78
CA MET A 396 -24.05 3.47 6.88
C MET A 396 -24.20 4.50 7.99
N GLY A 397 -24.69 5.68 7.69
CA GLY A 397 -25.08 6.72 8.65
C GLY A 397 -26.42 6.49 9.34
N TYR A 398 -27.18 5.47 8.93
CA TYR A 398 -28.57 5.20 9.36
C TYR A 398 -29.55 6.32 9.00
N ASP A 399 -29.24 7.12 8.00
CA ASP A 399 -30.08 8.22 7.52
C ASP A 399 -30.94 7.74 6.35
N LEU A 400 -32.12 7.17 6.70
CA LEU A 400 -33.03 6.66 5.69
C LEU A 400 -33.75 7.78 4.92
N GLU A 401 -33.91 8.97 5.52
CA GLU A 401 -34.51 10.09 4.84
C GLU A 401 -33.57 10.62 3.75
N ALA A 402 -32.29 10.86 4.09
CA ALA A 402 -31.30 11.26 3.13
C ALA A 402 -31.15 10.22 2.00
N PHE A 403 -31.14 8.94 2.34
CA PHE A 403 -31.11 7.87 1.35
C PHE A 403 -32.31 7.92 0.38
N MET A 404 -33.52 8.13 0.90
CA MET A 404 -34.75 8.19 0.08
C MET A 404 -34.84 9.45 -0.81
N GLU A 405 -34.19 10.56 -0.40
CA GLU A 405 -34.04 11.75 -1.25
C GLU A 405 -33.25 11.45 -2.53
N ASP A 406 -32.23 10.60 -2.44
CA ASP A 406 -31.27 10.32 -3.50
C ASP A 406 -31.53 9.00 -4.26
N TYR A 407 -32.41 8.15 -3.70
CA TYR A 407 -32.74 6.86 -4.29
C TYR A 407 -33.67 7.01 -5.50
N LEU A 408 -33.32 6.41 -6.61
CA LEU A 408 -34.12 6.36 -7.83
C LEU A 408 -34.61 4.93 -8.10
N PRO A 409 -35.91 4.69 -8.30
CA PRO A 409 -36.46 3.34 -8.49
C PRO A 409 -35.93 2.57 -9.72
N GLU A 410 -35.45 3.29 -10.73
CA GLU A 410 -34.86 2.75 -11.95
C GLU A 410 -33.38 2.35 -11.81
N MET A 411 -32.75 2.62 -10.69
CA MET A 411 -31.36 2.26 -10.44
C MET A 411 -31.18 0.75 -10.33
N PRO A 412 -29.92 0.26 -10.53
CA PRO A 412 -29.59 -1.14 -10.24
C PRO A 412 -30.04 -1.51 -8.83
N LYS A 413 -30.75 -2.63 -8.72
CA LYS A 413 -31.36 -3.09 -7.48
C LYS A 413 -30.33 -3.75 -6.57
N GLY A 414 -29.56 -2.97 -5.82
CA GLY A 414 -28.76 -3.50 -4.72
C GLY A 414 -29.63 -4.06 -3.60
N HIS A 415 -29.32 -5.21 -3.06
CA HIS A 415 -30.11 -5.82 -1.99
C HIS A 415 -30.29 -4.86 -0.81
N ILE A 416 -29.21 -4.19 -0.38
CA ILE A 416 -29.28 -3.26 0.77
C ILE A 416 -30.17 -2.06 0.51
N TYR A 417 -30.34 -1.63 -0.75
CA TYR A 417 -31.22 -0.51 -1.12
C TYR A 417 -32.67 -0.93 -0.99
N GLN A 418 -33.06 -2.11 -1.50
CA GLN A 418 -34.41 -2.63 -1.36
C GLN A 418 -34.76 -2.86 0.11
N GLU A 419 -33.83 -3.39 0.89
CA GLU A 419 -33.97 -3.61 2.33
C GLU A 419 -34.18 -2.29 3.08
N ALA A 420 -33.46 -1.22 2.72
CA ALA A 420 -33.61 0.11 3.30
C ALA A 420 -34.96 0.74 2.95
N VAL A 421 -35.39 0.64 1.70
CA VAL A 421 -36.72 1.12 1.26
C VAL A 421 -37.86 0.45 2.06
N LEU A 422 -37.74 -0.86 2.32
CA LEU A 422 -38.77 -1.57 3.10
C LEU A 422 -38.78 -1.13 4.56
N ILE A 423 -37.64 -0.83 5.19
CA ILE A 423 -37.63 -0.24 6.54
C ILE A 423 -38.31 1.12 6.52
N TRP A 424 -37.93 1.98 5.57
CA TRP A 424 -38.54 3.33 5.48
C TRP A 424 -40.05 3.30 5.27
N LEU A 425 -40.55 2.46 4.33
CA LEU A 425 -41.98 2.26 4.10
C LEU A 425 -42.70 1.75 5.36
N SER A 426 -42.08 0.83 6.10
CA SER A 426 -42.61 0.30 7.34
C SER A 426 -42.74 1.37 8.42
N GLN A 427 -41.71 2.20 8.59
CA GLN A 427 -41.70 3.30 9.58
C GLN A 427 -42.77 4.36 9.29
N HIS A 428 -43.10 4.57 8.01
CA HIS A 428 -44.10 5.54 7.58
C HIS A 428 -45.55 4.96 7.45
N GLY A 429 -45.72 3.68 7.82
CA GLY A 429 -47.04 3.02 7.70
C GLY A 429 -47.51 2.83 6.24
N ARG A 430 -46.56 2.87 5.29
CA ARG A 430 -46.80 2.79 3.84
C ARG A 430 -46.41 1.44 3.23
N LEU A 431 -46.12 0.43 4.03
CA LEU A 431 -45.69 -0.88 3.55
C LEU A 431 -46.90 -1.64 2.95
N ASN A 432 -47.16 -1.43 1.66
CA ASN A 432 -48.16 -2.12 0.88
C ASN A 432 -47.60 -2.46 -0.53
N PRO A 433 -48.20 -3.42 -1.28
CA PRO A 433 -47.68 -3.87 -2.56
C PRO A 433 -47.53 -2.77 -3.62
N GLU A 434 -48.40 -1.78 -3.61
CA GLU A 434 -48.36 -0.66 -4.56
C GLU A 434 -47.15 0.23 -4.32
N GLU A 435 -46.93 0.65 -3.07
CA GLU A 435 -45.76 1.47 -2.69
C GLU A 435 -44.46 0.72 -2.87
N VAL A 436 -44.41 -0.55 -2.49
CA VAL A 436 -43.23 -1.41 -2.71
C VAL A 436 -42.84 -1.45 -4.20
N THR A 437 -43.83 -1.68 -5.07
CA THR A 437 -43.60 -1.72 -6.53
C THR A 437 -43.24 -0.33 -7.08
N ARG A 438 -43.87 0.76 -6.58
CA ARG A 438 -43.60 2.14 -6.97
C ARG A 438 -42.09 2.51 -6.71
N HIS A 439 -41.54 2.02 -5.62
CA HIS A 439 -40.15 2.25 -5.27
C HIS A 439 -39.18 1.20 -5.89
N GLY A 440 -39.63 0.40 -6.86
CA GLY A 440 -38.80 -0.54 -7.58
C GLY A 440 -38.36 -1.75 -6.77
N VAL A 441 -38.92 -2.01 -5.60
CA VAL A 441 -38.60 -3.15 -4.74
C VAL A 441 -39.38 -4.38 -5.19
N GLU A 442 -38.71 -5.55 -5.14
CA GLU A 442 -39.34 -6.82 -5.47
C GLU A 442 -40.25 -7.30 -4.33
N LEU A 443 -41.46 -7.75 -4.66
CA LEU A 443 -42.42 -8.23 -3.65
C LEU A 443 -41.86 -9.43 -2.84
N SER A 444 -40.94 -10.21 -3.43
CA SER A 444 -40.21 -11.29 -2.74
C SER A 444 -39.39 -10.80 -1.54
N GLU A 445 -38.92 -9.53 -1.56
CA GLU A 445 -38.18 -8.94 -0.46
C GLU A 445 -39.07 -8.63 0.75
N VAL A 446 -40.37 -8.38 0.54
CA VAL A 446 -41.37 -8.25 1.63
C VAL A 446 -41.48 -9.56 2.40
N ASP A 447 -41.56 -10.71 1.70
CA ASP A 447 -41.63 -12.02 2.33
C ASP A 447 -40.30 -12.35 3.04
N ARG A 448 -39.17 -11.90 2.47
CA ARG A 448 -37.84 -12.05 3.07
C ARG A 448 -37.73 -11.21 4.36
N MET A 449 -38.23 -9.97 4.38
CA MET A 449 -38.33 -9.12 5.57
C MET A 449 -39.21 -9.76 6.65
N GLY A 450 -40.34 -10.40 6.27
CA GLY A 450 -41.18 -11.15 7.21
C GLY A 450 -40.48 -12.35 7.84
N ARG A 451 -39.55 -12.99 7.12
CA ARG A 451 -38.68 -14.06 7.66
C ARG A 451 -37.63 -13.50 8.60
N PHE A 452 -37.03 -12.35 8.25
CA PHE A 452 -36.10 -11.63 9.12
C PHE A 452 -36.75 -11.31 10.48
N GLY A 453 -37.97 -10.77 10.52
CA GLY A 453 -38.69 -10.45 11.75
C GLY A 453 -38.88 -11.67 12.68
N ARG A 454 -38.94 -12.89 12.13
CA ARG A 454 -39.06 -14.14 12.90
C ARG A 454 -37.71 -14.69 13.41
N ASN A 455 -36.63 -14.48 12.68
CA ASN A 455 -35.29 -14.96 13.02
C ASN A 455 -34.20 -14.00 12.50
N PRO A 456 -33.95 -12.86 13.16
CA PRO A 456 -32.97 -11.87 12.71
C PRO A 456 -31.54 -12.44 12.55
N ASN A 457 -31.12 -13.36 13.38
CA ASN A 457 -29.77 -13.91 13.37
C ASN A 457 -29.43 -14.74 12.12
N ALA A 458 -30.42 -15.15 11.34
CA ALA A 458 -30.23 -15.82 10.05
C ALA A 458 -29.92 -14.82 8.89
N PHE A 459 -29.92 -13.51 9.15
CA PHE A 459 -29.83 -12.46 8.14
C PHE A 459 -28.72 -11.44 8.45
N GLN A 460 -27.59 -11.90 8.98
CA GLN A 460 -26.53 -11.02 9.47
C GLN A 460 -25.91 -10.12 8.37
N ASN A 461 -25.95 -10.53 7.11
CA ASN A 461 -25.40 -9.79 5.97
C ASN A 461 -26.45 -8.90 5.30
N THR A 462 -27.52 -8.52 6.01
CA THR A 462 -28.60 -7.67 5.50
C THR A 462 -28.55 -6.30 6.15
N TYR A 463 -29.07 -5.30 5.45
CA TYR A 463 -29.24 -3.96 6.01
C TYR A 463 -30.24 -3.96 7.17
N TRP A 464 -31.25 -4.83 7.15
CA TRP A 464 -32.18 -5.00 8.27
C TRP A 464 -31.47 -5.35 9.57
N TYR A 465 -30.52 -6.31 9.52
CA TYR A 465 -29.75 -6.72 10.70
C TYR A 465 -28.81 -5.60 11.16
N TYR A 466 -28.12 -4.97 10.23
CA TYR A 466 -27.21 -3.85 10.49
C TYR A 466 -27.97 -2.68 11.17
N TYR A 467 -29.12 -2.30 10.62
CA TYR A 467 -29.97 -1.24 11.16
C TYR A 467 -30.55 -1.61 12.53
N LEU A 468 -31.06 -2.83 12.71
CA LEU A 468 -31.58 -3.32 13.99
C LEU A 468 -30.53 -3.21 15.08
N LYS A 469 -29.31 -3.69 14.84
CA LYS A 469 -28.20 -3.65 15.81
C LYS A 469 -27.81 -2.22 16.19
N ALA A 470 -27.84 -1.30 15.24
CA ALA A 470 -27.59 0.11 15.52
C ALA A 470 -28.68 0.73 16.40
N MET A 471 -29.96 0.39 16.17
CA MET A 471 -31.07 0.89 16.98
C MET A 471 -31.06 0.29 18.39
N GLU A 472 -30.71 -0.99 18.56
CA GLU A 472 -30.50 -1.62 19.87
C GLU A 472 -29.36 -0.94 20.67
N ALA A 473 -28.27 -0.55 20.01
CA ALA A 473 -27.14 0.10 20.66
C ALA A 473 -27.41 1.56 21.08
N ARG A 474 -28.47 2.20 20.55
CA ARG A 474 -28.89 3.58 20.88
C ARG A 474 -29.88 3.63 22.07
N GLN A 475 -30.45 2.50 22.45
CA GLN A 475 -31.35 2.37 23.63
C GLN A 475 -30.54 2.05 24.88
#